data_7425bf458f1e3fbad4935312d2e9aaf5
#
_entry.id   7425bf458f1e3fbad4935312d2e9aaf5
#
_cell.length_a   1.000
_cell.length_b   1.000
_cell.length_c   1.000
_cell.angle_alpha   90.00
_cell.angle_beta   90.00
_cell.angle_gamma   90.00
#
_symmetry.space_group_name_H-M   'P 1'
#
loop_
_entity.id
_entity.type
_entity.pdbx_description
1 polymer ?
#
loop_
_entity_poly.entity_id
_entity_poly.type
_entity_poly.pdbx_seq_one_letter_code
_entity_poly.pdbx_strand_id
1 'polypeptide(L)'
;QRQMCIRDRNDVIVVASVSSIFGLGDPHEYKNHVLSLRTGMTIDRNTLLRQLVDIQFDRNDIDFQRGRFRVRGDVVEIFPASRDDHAIRVEFFGDEIDRITEVDALTGEVIGTRDHVAIFPATHFMTSDEQMQRAIKSIAAELEAQLKVLRSENKLLEAQRLEQRTNYDIEMM
;
A
#
# COMPACT_ATOMS: atom_id res chain seq x y z
N GLN A 1 10.48 -8.23 -1.26
CA GLN A 1 9.41 -9.25 -1.20
C GLN A 1 9.53 -10.17 0.02
N ARG A 2 10.70 -10.80 0.29
CA ARG A 2 10.89 -11.65 1.48
C ARG A 2 10.64 -10.92 2.81
N GLN A 3 10.90 -9.63 2.89
CA GLN A 3 10.70 -8.84 4.11
C GLN A 3 9.21 -8.74 4.49
N MET A 4 8.31 -8.69 3.53
CA MET A 4 6.87 -8.64 3.81
C MET A 4 6.35 -9.95 4.41
N CYS A 5 6.80 -11.10 3.93
CA CYS A 5 6.46 -12.40 4.52
C CYS A 5 6.94 -12.58 5.96
N ILE A 6 8.00 -11.86 6.38
CA ILE A 6 8.56 -11.92 7.74
C ILE A 6 7.77 -11.03 8.69
N ARG A 7 7.29 -9.89 8.23
CA ARG A 7 6.63 -8.87 9.07
C ARG A 7 5.31 -9.32 9.69
N ASP A 8 4.62 -10.24 9.03
CA ASP A 8 3.35 -10.80 9.47
C ASP A 8 3.52 -11.96 10.48
N ARG A 9 4.76 -12.29 10.84
CA ARG A 9 5.10 -13.39 11.72
C ARG A 9 5.71 -12.90 13.04
N ASN A 10 5.39 -13.60 14.14
CA ASN A 10 5.92 -13.30 15.48
C ASN A 10 7.06 -14.26 15.88
N ASP A 11 7.38 -15.25 15.05
CA ASP A 11 8.32 -16.34 15.33
C ASP A 11 9.61 -16.20 14.50
N VAL A 12 9.94 -14.99 14.05
CA VAL A 12 11.10 -14.73 13.20
C VAL A 12 12.07 -13.77 13.85
N ILE A 13 13.36 -14.12 13.83
CA ILE A 13 14.47 -13.25 14.20
C ILE A 13 15.24 -12.89 12.93
N VAL A 14 15.42 -11.59 12.68
CA VAL A 14 16.17 -11.09 11.51
C VAL A 14 17.54 -10.59 11.96
N VAL A 15 18.58 -11.16 11.36
CA VAL A 15 19.96 -10.68 11.49
C VAL A 15 20.37 -10.04 10.18
N ALA A 16 20.65 -8.74 10.19
CA ALA A 16 20.93 -7.98 8.98
C ALA A 16 21.95 -6.85 9.26
N SER A 17 22.58 -6.35 8.21
CA SER A 17 23.43 -5.16 8.30
C SER A 17 22.59 -3.90 8.47
N VAL A 18 23.17 -2.82 9.01
CA VAL A 18 22.50 -1.52 9.18
C VAL A 18 21.96 -0.97 7.86
N SER A 19 22.63 -1.24 6.75
CA SER A 19 22.20 -0.82 5.41
C SER A 19 20.83 -1.39 5.00
N SER A 20 20.40 -2.51 5.58
CA SER A 20 19.11 -3.13 5.25
C SER A 20 17.89 -2.39 5.82
N ILE A 21 18.09 -1.48 6.79
CA ILE A 21 17.02 -0.65 7.36
C ILE A 21 16.79 0.67 6.60
N PHE A 22 17.65 1.02 5.67
CA PHE A 22 17.46 2.19 4.84
C PHE A 22 16.28 1.99 3.88
N GLY A 23 15.36 2.95 3.85
CA GLY A 23 14.18 2.92 2.98
C GLY A 23 13.03 2.05 3.48
N LEU A 24 13.03 1.63 4.73
CA LEU A 24 11.84 1.01 5.36
C LEU A 24 10.88 2.11 5.82
N GLY A 25 9.61 1.97 5.46
CA GLY A 25 8.53 2.82 5.95
C GLY A 25 8.27 2.63 7.45
N ASP A 26 7.47 3.52 8.04
CA ASP A 26 7.10 3.43 9.45
C ASP A 26 6.31 2.14 9.73
N PRO A 27 6.75 1.29 10.67
CA PRO A 27 6.04 0.08 11.08
C PRO A 27 4.64 0.34 11.62
N HIS A 28 4.40 1.48 12.27
CA HIS A 28 3.10 1.83 12.82
C HIS A 28 2.11 2.16 11.70
N GLU A 29 2.52 2.95 10.71
CA GLU A 29 1.70 3.26 9.54
C GLU A 29 1.32 1.98 8.77
N TYR A 30 2.28 1.08 8.57
CA TYR A 30 1.99 -0.20 7.91
C TYR A 30 0.94 -1.03 8.65
N LYS A 31 0.96 -1.06 9.99
CA LYS A 31 -0.04 -1.78 10.80
C LYS A 31 -1.41 -1.10 10.78
N ASN A 32 -1.44 0.23 10.72
CA ASN A 32 -2.69 0.99 10.70
C ASN A 32 -3.47 0.81 9.38
N HIS A 33 -2.79 0.40 8.31
CA HIS A 33 -3.38 0.18 6.99
C HIS A 33 -3.75 -1.29 6.72
N VAL A 34 -3.84 -2.13 7.75
CA VAL A 34 -4.29 -3.52 7.59
C VAL A 34 -5.79 -3.56 7.38
N LEU A 35 -6.21 -4.17 6.27
CA LEU A 35 -7.61 -4.39 5.95
C LEU A 35 -8.08 -5.70 6.56
N SER A 36 -9.05 -5.63 7.47
CA SER A 36 -9.64 -6.79 8.16
C SER A 36 -11.00 -7.11 7.55
N LEU A 37 -11.14 -8.30 6.97
CA LEU A 37 -12.36 -8.78 6.35
C LEU A 37 -12.91 -9.98 7.11
N ARG A 38 -14.23 -10.03 7.28
CA ARG A 38 -14.94 -11.13 7.98
C ARG A 38 -16.17 -11.55 7.20
N THR A 39 -16.48 -12.82 7.23
CA THR A 39 -17.76 -13.35 6.73
C THR A 39 -18.92 -12.71 7.50
N GLY A 40 -19.98 -12.29 6.80
CA GLY A 40 -21.09 -11.55 7.37
C GLY A 40 -20.83 -10.04 7.57
N MET A 41 -19.68 -9.53 7.18
CA MET A 41 -19.37 -8.10 7.25
C MET A 41 -20.12 -7.34 6.14
N THR A 42 -20.86 -6.31 6.53
CA THR A 42 -21.52 -5.40 5.58
C THR A 42 -20.50 -4.37 5.08
N ILE A 43 -20.14 -4.48 3.83
CA ILE A 43 -19.26 -3.56 3.11
C ILE A 43 -19.60 -3.59 1.62
N ASP A 44 -19.83 -2.42 1.04
CA ASP A 44 -20.00 -2.33 -0.41
C ASP A 44 -18.73 -2.75 -1.15
N ARG A 45 -18.89 -3.56 -2.21
CA ARG A 45 -17.78 -4.06 -3.02
C ARG A 45 -16.86 -2.94 -3.52
N ASN A 46 -17.41 -1.82 -4.00
CA ASN A 46 -16.60 -0.73 -4.52
C ASN A 46 -15.80 -0.03 -3.41
N THR A 47 -16.32 -0.03 -2.19
CA THR A 47 -15.60 0.44 -1.02
C THR A 47 -14.40 -0.47 -0.71
N LEU A 48 -14.59 -1.80 -0.77
CA LEU A 48 -13.46 -2.74 -0.65
C LEU A 48 -12.40 -2.50 -1.73
N LEU A 49 -12.82 -2.28 -2.99
CA LEU A 49 -11.87 -2.03 -4.08
C LEU A 49 -11.05 -0.75 -3.86
N ARG A 50 -11.67 0.33 -3.35
CA ARG A 50 -10.95 1.57 -3.00
C ARG A 50 -9.95 1.31 -1.88
N GLN A 51 -10.36 0.63 -0.81
CA GLN A 51 -9.47 0.28 0.29
C GLN A 51 -8.26 -0.57 -0.17
N LEU A 52 -8.46 -1.48 -1.14
CA LEU A 52 -7.34 -2.24 -1.72
C LEU A 52 -6.36 -1.34 -2.48
N VAL A 53 -6.86 -0.36 -3.24
CA VAL A 53 -6.02 0.64 -3.92
C VAL A 53 -5.29 1.51 -2.89
N ASP A 54 -5.98 1.95 -1.83
CA ASP A 54 -5.40 2.76 -0.76
C ASP A 54 -4.22 2.04 -0.08
N ILE A 55 -4.32 0.71 0.08
CA ILE A 55 -3.21 -0.12 0.60
C ILE A 55 -2.25 -0.62 -0.49
N GLN A 56 -2.24 0.05 -1.65
CA GLN A 56 -1.28 -0.11 -2.74
C GLN A 56 -1.38 -1.44 -3.49
N PHE A 57 -2.56 -2.04 -3.58
CA PHE A 57 -2.81 -3.14 -4.51
C PHE A 57 -3.19 -2.60 -5.88
N ASP A 58 -2.62 -3.19 -6.93
CA ASP A 58 -2.99 -2.90 -8.31
C ASP A 58 -4.13 -3.79 -8.79
N ARG A 59 -5.11 -3.19 -9.48
CA ARG A 59 -6.13 -3.98 -10.18
C ARG A 59 -5.56 -4.51 -11.49
N ASN A 60 -5.57 -5.83 -11.64
CA ASN A 60 -5.22 -6.47 -12.90
C ASN A 60 -6.02 -7.77 -13.07
N ASP A 61 -6.97 -7.75 -14.01
CA ASP A 61 -7.87 -8.86 -14.25
C ASP A 61 -7.23 -9.98 -15.14
N ILE A 62 -6.09 -9.67 -15.79
CA ILE A 62 -5.38 -10.57 -16.71
C ILE A 62 -4.15 -11.18 -16.03
N ASP A 63 -3.26 -10.35 -15.51
CA ASP A 63 -2.00 -10.78 -14.90
C ASP A 63 -2.14 -10.75 -13.37
N PHE A 64 -2.55 -11.88 -12.80
CA PHE A 64 -2.81 -12.03 -11.38
C PHE A 64 -1.55 -12.45 -10.64
N GLN A 65 -0.83 -11.45 -10.12
CA GLN A 65 0.40 -11.60 -9.37
C GLN A 65 0.27 -11.04 -7.94
N ARG A 66 1.29 -11.25 -7.12
CA ARG A 66 1.35 -10.71 -5.75
C ARG A 66 1.21 -9.20 -5.73
N GLY A 67 0.47 -8.69 -4.77
CA GLY A 67 0.15 -7.27 -4.64
C GLY A 67 -0.90 -6.80 -5.64
N ARG A 68 -1.61 -7.74 -6.29
CA ARG A 68 -2.69 -7.43 -7.22
C ARG A 68 -4.01 -8.05 -6.79
N PHE A 69 -5.08 -7.44 -7.26
CA PHE A 69 -6.42 -8.00 -7.13
C PHE A 69 -7.13 -7.99 -8.47
N ARG A 70 -8.10 -8.88 -8.63
CA ARG A 70 -8.98 -8.95 -9.79
C ARG A 70 -10.43 -9.07 -9.36
N VAL A 71 -11.34 -8.65 -10.25
CA VAL A 71 -12.78 -8.60 -9.98
C VAL A 71 -13.53 -9.35 -11.07
N ARG A 72 -14.38 -10.28 -10.67
CA ARG A 72 -15.23 -11.04 -11.56
C ARG A 72 -16.65 -11.08 -11.01
N GLY A 73 -17.52 -10.17 -11.47
CA GLY A 73 -18.87 -10.02 -10.92
C GLY A 73 -18.83 -9.62 -9.45
N ASP A 74 -19.44 -10.43 -8.59
CA ASP A 74 -19.49 -10.22 -7.14
C ASP A 74 -18.35 -10.92 -6.39
N VAL A 75 -17.32 -11.34 -7.12
CA VAL A 75 -16.13 -12.00 -6.55
C VAL A 75 -14.92 -11.09 -6.70
N VAL A 76 -14.23 -10.86 -5.59
CA VAL A 76 -12.95 -10.16 -5.54
C VAL A 76 -11.87 -11.14 -5.11
N GLU A 77 -10.86 -11.33 -5.95
CA GLU A 77 -9.71 -12.17 -5.63
C GLU A 77 -8.49 -11.28 -5.38
N ILE A 78 -7.87 -11.46 -4.24
CA ILE A 78 -6.74 -10.66 -3.74
C ILE A 78 -5.54 -11.59 -3.61
N PHE A 79 -4.41 -11.23 -4.23
CA PHE A 79 -3.17 -11.97 -4.06
C PHE A 79 -2.24 -11.20 -3.11
N PRO A 80 -2.20 -11.55 -1.81
CA PRO A 80 -1.38 -10.84 -0.83
C PRO A 80 0.10 -10.88 -1.22
N ALA A 81 0.81 -9.78 -0.98
CA ALA A 81 2.25 -9.72 -1.26
C ALA A 81 3.07 -10.64 -0.34
N SER A 82 2.51 -11.02 0.82
CA SER A 82 3.11 -11.94 1.82
C SER A 82 2.97 -13.42 1.48
N ARG A 83 2.12 -13.79 0.51
CA ARG A 83 1.85 -15.18 0.13
C ARG A 83 2.59 -15.54 -1.16
N ASP A 84 2.96 -16.82 -1.29
CA ASP A 84 3.72 -17.29 -2.45
C ASP A 84 2.82 -17.87 -3.55
N ASP A 85 1.76 -18.56 -3.17
CA ASP A 85 0.94 -19.40 -4.04
C ASP A 85 -0.57 -19.30 -3.77
N HIS A 86 -0.96 -18.68 -2.64
CA HIS A 86 -2.36 -18.63 -2.22
C HIS A 86 -2.93 -17.22 -2.33
N ALA A 87 -4.10 -17.11 -2.97
CA ALA A 87 -4.90 -15.90 -3.03
C ALA A 87 -6.12 -16.01 -2.11
N ILE A 88 -6.68 -14.88 -1.75
CA ILE A 88 -7.92 -14.77 -0.99
C ILE A 88 -9.05 -14.41 -1.95
N ARG A 89 -10.09 -15.22 -1.96
CA ARG A 89 -11.31 -14.97 -2.71
C ARG A 89 -12.39 -14.52 -1.75
N VAL A 90 -12.96 -13.35 -2.00
CA VAL A 90 -14.06 -12.75 -1.27
C VAL A 90 -15.29 -12.75 -2.15
N GLU A 91 -16.34 -13.44 -1.76
CA GLU A 91 -17.60 -13.56 -2.47
C GLU A 91 -18.62 -12.65 -1.78
N PHE A 92 -19.30 -11.83 -2.56
CA PHE A 92 -20.32 -10.89 -2.08
C PHE A 92 -21.72 -11.37 -2.41
N PHE A 93 -22.65 -11.12 -1.50
CA PHE A 93 -24.08 -11.18 -1.75
C PHE A 93 -24.69 -9.81 -1.44
N GLY A 94 -24.92 -8.99 -2.48
CA GLY A 94 -25.22 -7.58 -2.31
C GLY A 94 -24.07 -6.82 -1.67
N ASP A 95 -24.33 -6.18 -0.53
CA ASP A 95 -23.35 -5.39 0.24
C ASP A 95 -22.79 -6.17 1.44
N GLU A 96 -22.89 -7.49 1.43
CA GLU A 96 -22.40 -8.35 2.49
C GLU A 96 -21.37 -9.35 1.97
N ILE A 97 -20.32 -9.61 2.74
CA ILE A 97 -19.35 -10.67 2.47
C ILE A 97 -19.99 -12.01 2.84
N ASP A 98 -20.43 -12.78 1.84
CA ASP A 98 -21.03 -14.08 2.03
C ASP A 98 -19.99 -15.13 2.41
N ARG A 99 -18.85 -15.13 1.71
CA ARG A 99 -17.81 -16.14 1.92
C ARG A 99 -16.41 -15.60 1.67
N ILE A 100 -15.47 -16.09 2.47
CA ILE A 100 -14.03 -15.88 2.25
C ILE A 100 -13.37 -17.23 2.11
N THR A 101 -12.67 -17.47 1.00
CA THR A 101 -11.93 -18.69 0.73
C THR A 101 -10.48 -18.42 0.38
N GLU A 102 -9.61 -19.33 0.78
CA GLU A 102 -8.22 -19.38 0.35
C GLU A 102 -8.15 -20.27 -0.88
N VAL A 103 -7.58 -19.78 -1.96
CA VAL A 103 -7.51 -20.48 -3.24
C VAL A 103 -6.07 -20.50 -3.74
N ASP A 104 -5.73 -21.53 -4.47
CA ASP A 104 -4.48 -21.57 -5.23
C ASP A 104 -4.52 -20.48 -6.32
N ALA A 105 -3.51 -19.64 -6.37
CA ALA A 105 -3.51 -18.46 -7.27
C ALA A 105 -3.42 -18.85 -8.76
N LEU A 106 -2.86 -20.02 -9.06
CA LEU A 106 -2.65 -20.51 -10.42
C LEU A 106 -3.85 -21.33 -10.92
N THR A 107 -4.28 -22.32 -10.12
CA THR A 107 -5.37 -23.25 -10.53
C THR A 107 -6.75 -22.72 -10.17
N GLY A 108 -6.86 -21.85 -9.17
CA GLY A 108 -8.12 -21.35 -8.61
C GLY A 108 -8.83 -22.37 -7.71
N GLU A 109 -8.18 -23.49 -7.39
CA GLU A 109 -8.74 -24.53 -6.50
C GLU A 109 -8.90 -23.99 -5.08
N VAL A 110 -10.01 -24.30 -4.42
CA VAL A 110 -10.29 -23.93 -3.06
C VAL A 110 -9.46 -24.78 -2.10
N ILE A 111 -8.62 -24.14 -1.30
CA ILE A 111 -7.78 -24.78 -0.29
C ILE A 111 -8.52 -24.86 1.03
N GLY A 112 -9.26 -23.80 1.39
CA GLY A 112 -10.03 -23.76 2.62
C GLY A 112 -10.90 -22.53 2.75
N THR A 113 -11.84 -22.57 3.70
CA THR A 113 -12.69 -21.43 4.05
C THR A 113 -12.12 -20.71 5.25
N ARG A 114 -12.29 -19.38 5.31
CA ARG A 114 -11.85 -18.52 6.40
C ARG A 114 -12.99 -17.66 6.87
N ASP A 115 -13.18 -17.56 8.18
CA ASP A 115 -14.16 -16.63 8.78
C ASP A 115 -13.62 -15.20 8.85
N HIS A 116 -12.29 -15.08 8.90
CA HIS A 116 -11.59 -13.81 8.99
C HIS A 116 -10.26 -13.86 8.25
N VAL A 117 -9.92 -12.76 7.59
CA VAL A 117 -8.62 -12.55 6.95
C VAL A 117 -8.14 -11.12 7.18
N ALA A 118 -6.84 -10.97 7.43
CA ALA A 118 -6.15 -9.68 7.46
C ALA A 118 -5.32 -9.53 6.18
N ILE A 119 -5.60 -8.50 5.40
CA ILE A 119 -4.86 -8.15 4.20
C ILE A 119 -3.92 -7.00 4.55
N PHE A 120 -2.62 -7.27 4.42
CA PHE A 120 -1.58 -6.29 4.67
C PHE A 120 -1.27 -5.49 3.41
N PRO A 121 -0.78 -4.24 3.52
CA PRO A 121 -0.43 -3.42 2.38
C PRO A 121 0.53 -4.13 1.40
N ALA A 122 0.35 -3.87 0.10
CA ALA A 122 1.18 -4.47 -0.95
C ALA A 122 2.62 -3.93 -0.97
N THR A 123 2.87 -2.76 -0.36
CA THR A 123 4.19 -2.13 -0.25
C THR A 123 4.54 -1.79 1.20
N HIS A 124 5.85 -1.59 1.48
CA HIS A 124 6.30 -1.11 2.79
C HIS A 124 6.17 0.40 2.98
N PHE A 125 6.01 1.12 1.89
CA PHE A 125 5.97 2.57 1.87
C PHE A 125 4.51 3.03 1.94
N MET A 126 4.00 3.10 3.17
CA MET A 126 2.68 3.64 3.44
C MET A 126 2.84 4.98 4.12
N THR A 127 2.16 5.98 3.59
CA THR A 127 2.10 7.33 4.16
C THR A 127 0.64 7.74 4.17
N SER A 128 0.14 8.21 5.31
CA SER A 128 -1.22 8.74 5.39
C SER A 128 -1.33 10.08 4.66
N ASP A 129 -2.53 10.40 4.14
CA ASP A 129 -2.79 11.67 3.48
C ASP A 129 -2.46 12.87 4.38
N GLU A 130 -2.71 12.75 5.69
CA GLU A 130 -2.36 13.79 6.65
C GLU A 130 -0.84 14.00 6.78
N GLN A 131 -0.07 12.94 6.73
CA GLN A 131 1.40 13.03 6.76
C GLN A 131 1.91 13.61 5.44
N MET A 132 1.35 13.21 4.31
CA MET A 132 1.69 13.76 3.00
C MET A 132 1.42 15.26 2.95
N GLN A 133 0.25 15.71 3.40
CA GLN A 133 -0.09 17.14 3.45
C GLN A 133 0.81 17.94 4.39
N ARG A 134 1.23 17.34 5.51
CA ARG A 134 2.22 17.97 6.42
C ARG A 134 3.60 18.07 5.77
N ALA A 135 4.03 17.03 5.07
CA ALA A 135 5.30 17.01 4.35
C ALA A 135 5.32 18.08 3.25
N ILE A 136 4.28 18.19 2.43
CA ILE A 136 4.15 19.21 1.37
C ILE A 136 4.27 20.63 1.97
N LYS A 137 3.56 20.90 3.06
CA LYS A 137 3.64 22.22 3.74
C LYS A 137 5.04 22.51 4.27
N SER A 138 5.72 21.51 4.83
CA SER A 138 7.08 21.63 5.33
C SER A 138 8.07 21.89 4.21
N ILE A 139 7.97 21.15 3.11
CA ILE A 139 8.81 21.31 1.91
C ILE A 139 8.63 22.71 1.30
N ALA A 140 7.39 23.17 1.18
CA ALA A 140 7.11 24.52 0.64
C ALA A 140 7.73 25.64 1.53
N ALA A 141 7.63 25.52 2.85
CA ALA A 141 8.23 26.49 3.77
C ALA A 141 9.77 26.48 3.69
N GLU A 142 10.38 25.31 3.60
CA GLU A 142 11.84 25.15 3.46
C GLU A 142 12.32 25.70 2.11
N LEU A 143 11.57 25.44 1.03
CA LEU A 143 11.85 26.00 -0.30
C LEU A 143 11.90 27.54 -0.25
N GLU A 144 10.89 28.19 0.33
CA GLU A 144 10.88 29.65 0.43
C GLU A 144 12.08 30.19 1.21
N ALA A 145 12.45 29.52 2.32
CA ALA A 145 13.61 29.92 3.10
C ALA A 145 14.91 29.80 2.28
N GLN A 146 15.08 28.70 1.57
CA GLN A 146 16.27 28.46 0.75
C GLN A 146 16.35 29.38 -0.47
N LEU A 147 15.23 29.70 -1.11
CA LEU A 147 15.18 30.66 -2.20
C LEU A 147 15.61 32.05 -1.76
N LYS A 148 15.26 32.50 -0.55
CA LYS A 148 15.71 33.78 0.00
C LYS A 148 17.25 33.82 0.16
N VAL A 149 17.85 32.73 0.64
CA VAL A 149 19.29 32.58 0.78
C VAL A 149 19.98 32.66 -0.59
N LEU A 150 19.55 31.84 -1.55
CA LEU A 150 20.15 31.80 -2.89
C LEU A 150 20.04 33.16 -3.61
N ARG A 151 18.90 33.84 -3.48
CA ARG A 151 18.71 35.15 -4.06
C ARG A 151 19.60 36.22 -3.39
N SER A 152 19.84 36.15 -2.06
CA SER A 152 20.75 37.02 -1.37
C SER A 152 22.22 36.85 -1.75
N GLU A 153 22.58 35.61 -2.16
CA GLU A 153 23.90 35.25 -2.66
C GLU A 153 24.06 35.54 -4.17
N ASN A 154 23.06 36.12 -4.82
CA ASN A 154 23.00 36.38 -6.25
C ASN A 154 23.06 35.13 -7.13
N LYS A 155 22.65 33.97 -6.61
CA LYS A 155 22.56 32.68 -7.31
C LYS A 155 21.18 32.50 -7.95
N LEU A 156 20.86 33.38 -8.91
CA LEU A 156 19.50 33.44 -9.47
C LEU A 156 19.11 32.21 -10.29
N LEU A 157 20.07 31.61 -11.00
CA LEU A 157 19.82 30.43 -11.82
C LEU A 157 19.55 29.19 -10.97
N GLU A 158 20.33 29.02 -9.90
CA GLU A 158 20.16 27.94 -8.94
C GLU A 158 18.82 28.07 -8.21
N ALA A 159 18.44 29.29 -7.83
CA ALA A 159 17.14 29.57 -7.21
C ALA A 159 15.99 29.17 -8.13
N GLN A 160 16.03 29.60 -9.40
CA GLN A 160 14.99 29.25 -10.38
C GLN A 160 14.88 27.74 -10.62
N ARG A 161 16.01 27.04 -10.76
CA ARG A 161 16.01 25.60 -10.96
C ARG A 161 15.47 24.83 -9.76
N LEU A 162 15.85 25.25 -8.55
CA LEU A 162 15.35 24.65 -7.32
C LEU A 162 13.83 24.84 -7.20
N GLU A 163 13.36 26.06 -7.42
CA GLU A 163 11.93 26.39 -7.38
C GLU A 163 11.11 25.55 -8.37
N GLN A 164 11.53 25.49 -9.64
CA GLN A 164 10.84 24.72 -10.67
C GLN A 164 10.80 23.24 -10.35
N ARG A 165 11.94 22.66 -9.94
CA ARG A 165 12.02 21.22 -9.63
C ARG A 165 11.19 20.86 -8.41
N THR A 166 11.30 21.61 -7.32
CA THR A 166 10.56 21.31 -6.10
C THR A 166 9.05 21.47 -6.30
N ASN A 167 8.60 22.50 -7.02
CA ASN A 167 7.18 22.65 -7.34
C ASN A 167 6.66 21.48 -8.21
N TYR A 168 7.43 21.06 -9.20
CA TYR A 168 7.08 19.89 -10.00
C TYR A 168 6.99 18.61 -9.13
N ASP A 169 7.96 18.39 -8.25
CA ASP A 169 7.97 17.23 -7.35
C ASP A 169 6.74 17.26 -6.39
N ILE A 170 6.34 18.44 -5.90
CA ILE A 170 5.14 18.63 -5.08
C ILE A 170 3.85 18.32 -5.86
N GLU A 171 3.77 18.72 -7.13
CA GLU A 171 2.60 18.41 -7.98
C GLU A 171 2.46 16.91 -8.29
N MET A 172 3.57 16.19 -8.25
CA MET A 172 3.60 14.74 -8.52
C MET A 172 3.35 13.88 -7.27
N MET A 173 3.32 14.48 -6.07
CA MET A 173 3.00 13.82 -4.79
C MET A 173 1.50 13.76 -4.55
#